data_40c2a05fcfedcb32ae3ae6294e718417
#
_entry.id   40c2a05fcfedcb32ae3ae6294e718417
#
_cell.length_a   1.000
_cell.length_b   1.000
_cell.length_c   1.000
_cell.angle_alpha   90.00
_cell.angle_beta   90.00
_cell.angle_gamma   90.00
#
_symmetry.space_group_name_H-M   'P 1'
#
loop_
_entity.id
_entity.type
_entity.pdbx_description
1 polymer ?
#
loop_
_entity_poly.entity_id
_entity_poly.type
_entity_poly.pdbx_seq_one_letter_code
_entity_poly.pdbx_strand_id
1 'polypeptide(L)'
;MVVKFMKAIFLAAPLTLAPAAFAKEWKTVAIGMDEAYVPWHFADSSGKMVGFDVDLAMDLCNRAGFECKIVVQDWDGLIPALKAGKFDVIVAGMAITEERKKEIDFSKPYANPPLAFMAAKDSPVANALGPGKVVNIEDPAAADAAIKALQAAMKGRTIGVHSSSFQLKFANEHLKDVATVKEYKSDDDRELDLKSGRIDMAIDGAPAIAAVLDKPDSKNLEMVGPEFVWSHGGVGIGLRKSDADLTAAFNQALDAAVADGSVKKYSVKWFKVDATP
;
A
#
# COMPACT_ATOMS: atom_id res chain seq x y z
N MET A 1 31.24 -82.23 5.70
CA MET A 1 31.68 -80.87 5.55
C MET A 1 30.66 -80.17 4.62
N VAL A 2 29.62 -79.44 5.22
CA VAL A 2 28.49 -78.92 4.47
C VAL A 2 28.69 -77.42 4.35
N VAL A 3 28.91 -76.94 3.11
CA VAL A 3 29.10 -75.56 2.79
C VAL A 3 27.72 -74.91 2.59
N LYS A 4 27.30 -73.98 3.51
CA LYS A 4 26.08 -73.18 3.38
C LYS A 4 26.36 -71.95 2.47
N PHE A 5 25.70 -71.89 1.30
CA PHE A 5 25.65 -70.73 0.46
C PHE A 5 24.63 -69.69 1.05
N MET A 6 25.11 -68.54 1.48
CA MET A 6 24.30 -67.39 1.87
C MET A 6 23.95 -66.60 0.62
N LYS A 7 22.65 -66.56 0.25
CA LYS A 7 22.14 -65.67 -0.82
C LYS A 7 21.99 -64.27 -0.26
N ALA A 8 22.77 -63.32 -0.74
CA ALA A 8 22.58 -61.91 -0.48
C ALA A 8 21.44 -61.41 -1.34
N ILE A 9 20.36 -60.94 -0.70
CA ILE A 9 19.22 -60.26 -1.36
C ILE A 9 19.57 -58.77 -1.43
N PHE A 10 19.87 -58.28 -2.64
CA PHE A 10 19.99 -56.85 -2.91
C PHE A 10 18.58 -56.25 -2.98
N LEU A 11 18.22 -55.48 -1.96
CA LEU A 11 17.00 -54.64 -1.97
C LEU A 11 17.30 -53.38 -2.80
N ALA A 12 16.85 -53.33 -4.04
CA ALA A 12 16.86 -52.10 -4.85
C ALA A 12 15.76 -51.16 -4.36
N ALA A 13 16.13 -50.09 -3.67
CA ALA A 13 15.18 -49.00 -3.32
C ALA A 13 14.80 -48.23 -4.59
N PRO A 14 13.49 -48.00 -4.85
CA PRO A 14 13.07 -47.16 -5.98
C PRO A 14 13.46 -45.72 -5.70
N LEU A 15 14.28 -45.16 -6.57
CA LEU A 15 14.57 -43.72 -6.60
C LEU A 15 13.32 -42.98 -7.12
N THR A 16 12.46 -42.48 -6.24
CA THR A 16 11.36 -41.63 -6.64
C THR A 16 11.90 -40.27 -7.09
N LEU A 17 12.00 -40.06 -8.41
CA LEU A 17 12.17 -38.72 -8.97
C LEU A 17 10.92 -37.92 -8.61
N ALA A 18 11.03 -37.03 -7.62
CA ALA A 18 10.03 -35.98 -7.42
C ALA A 18 10.02 -35.11 -8.70
N PRO A 19 8.85 -34.80 -9.29
CA PRO A 19 8.79 -33.87 -10.40
C PRO A 19 9.39 -32.54 -9.96
N ALA A 20 10.45 -32.09 -10.62
CA ALA A 20 10.95 -30.73 -10.47
C ALA A 20 9.82 -29.81 -10.92
N ALA A 21 9.22 -29.08 -9.98
CA ALA A 21 8.32 -27.98 -10.33
C ALA A 21 9.15 -27.01 -11.18
N PHE A 22 8.88 -26.96 -12.49
CA PHE A 22 9.50 -25.96 -13.35
C PHE A 22 9.02 -24.59 -12.85
N ALA A 23 9.92 -23.83 -12.24
CA ALA A 23 9.68 -22.43 -11.95
C ALA A 23 9.31 -21.73 -13.26
N LYS A 24 8.24 -20.95 -13.27
CA LYS A 24 7.81 -20.18 -14.45
C LYS A 24 8.94 -19.20 -14.80
N GLU A 25 9.45 -19.26 -16.02
CA GLU A 25 10.46 -18.30 -16.48
C GLU A 25 9.78 -16.96 -16.78
N TRP A 26 9.92 -16.01 -15.85
CA TRP A 26 9.39 -14.67 -15.98
C TRP A 26 10.30 -13.81 -16.87
N LYS A 27 9.85 -13.47 -18.08
CA LYS A 27 10.55 -12.54 -19.00
C LYS A 27 9.85 -11.19 -19.03
N THR A 28 8.52 -11.23 -19.05
CA THR A 28 7.66 -10.04 -19.06
C THR A 28 6.75 -10.08 -17.84
N VAL A 29 6.54 -8.92 -17.19
CA VAL A 29 5.66 -8.77 -16.04
C VAL A 29 4.70 -7.60 -16.28
N ALA A 30 3.41 -7.85 -16.18
CA ALA A 30 2.39 -6.82 -16.21
C ALA A 30 2.10 -6.31 -14.80
N ILE A 31 2.12 -4.98 -14.61
CA ILE A 31 1.94 -4.31 -13.33
C ILE A 31 0.60 -3.61 -13.32
N GLY A 32 -0.33 -4.02 -12.45
CA GLY A 32 -1.59 -3.34 -12.22
C GLY A 32 -1.41 -2.11 -11.34
N MET A 33 -1.93 -0.97 -11.79
CA MET A 33 -2.04 0.28 -11.04
C MET A 33 -3.43 0.88 -11.28
N ASP A 34 -3.96 1.69 -10.37
CA ASP A 34 -5.14 2.50 -10.65
C ASP A 34 -4.76 3.81 -11.37
N GLU A 35 -5.77 4.59 -11.77
CA GLU A 35 -5.53 5.73 -12.66
C GLU A 35 -4.71 6.83 -12.00
N ALA A 36 -4.99 7.16 -10.74
CA ALA A 36 -4.34 8.26 -10.06
C ALA A 36 -4.39 8.15 -8.53
N TYR A 37 -3.23 8.11 -7.93
CA TYR A 37 -2.99 8.30 -6.49
C TYR A 37 -1.73 9.14 -6.30
N VAL A 38 -1.86 10.46 -6.38
CA VAL A 38 -0.73 11.41 -6.29
C VAL A 38 -0.18 11.43 -4.85
N PRO A 39 1.14 11.34 -4.64
CA PRO A 39 2.25 11.28 -5.59
C PRO A 39 2.79 9.85 -5.84
N TRP A 40 1.99 8.82 -5.50
CA TRP A 40 2.36 7.41 -5.67
C TRP A 40 2.45 7.02 -7.15
N HIS A 41 1.38 7.23 -7.89
CA HIS A 41 1.30 7.02 -9.34
C HIS A 41 0.18 7.88 -9.92
N PHE A 42 0.40 8.44 -11.10
CA PHE A 42 -0.57 9.26 -11.82
C PHE A 42 -0.11 9.49 -13.26
N ALA A 43 -1.02 9.88 -14.14
CA ALA A 43 -0.65 10.29 -15.48
C ALA A 43 -0.17 11.75 -15.48
N ASP A 44 1.00 12.01 -16.08
CA ASP A 44 1.46 13.37 -16.31
C ASP A 44 0.70 14.04 -17.49
N SER A 45 1.03 15.29 -17.80
CA SER A 45 0.39 16.05 -18.88
C SER A 45 0.54 15.43 -20.29
N SER A 46 1.45 14.46 -20.47
CA SER A 46 1.61 13.69 -21.70
C SER A 46 0.82 12.39 -21.70
N GLY A 47 0.15 12.06 -20.59
CA GLY A 47 -0.54 10.80 -20.40
C GLY A 47 0.38 9.65 -19.94
N LYS A 48 1.65 9.92 -19.65
CA LYS A 48 2.59 8.91 -19.17
C LYS A 48 2.42 8.71 -17.66
N MET A 49 2.32 7.45 -17.21
CA MET A 49 2.34 7.12 -15.78
C MET A 49 3.69 7.49 -15.16
N VAL A 50 3.63 8.23 -14.06
CA VAL A 50 4.77 8.69 -13.25
C VAL A 50 4.43 8.59 -11.77
N GLY A 51 5.40 8.72 -10.89
CA GLY A 51 5.21 8.68 -9.43
C GLY A 51 6.18 7.76 -8.73
N PHE A 52 6.04 7.67 -7.43
CA PHE A 52 6.90 6.83 -6.59
C PHE A 52 6.79 5.35 -6.96
N ASP A 53 5.57 4.83 -7.08
CA ASP A 53 5.31 3.43 -7.42
C ASP A 53 5.86 3.09 -8.82
N VAL A 54 5.73 4.02 -9.76
CA VAL A 54 6.24 3.82 -11.14
C VAL A 54 7.76 3.75 -11.16
N ASP A 55 8.44 4.73 -10.54
CA ASP A 55 9.91 4.74 -10.48
C ASP A 55 10.44 3.49 -9.77
N LEU A 56 9.84 3.12 -8.64
CA LEU A 56 10.23 1.93 -7.88
C LEU A 56 9.98 0.64 -8.66
N ALA A 57 8.77 0.46 -9.21
CA ALA A 57 8.41 -0.75 -9.92
C ALA A 57 9.32 -1.00 -11.13
N MET A 58 9.62 0.05 -11.91
CA MET A 58 10.51 -0.08 -13.07
C MET A 58 11.95 -0.38 -12.65
N ASP A 59 12.43 0.17 -11.54
CA ASP A 59 13.76 -0.17 -10.99
C ASP A 59 13.81 -1.62 -10.52
N LEU A 60 12.79 -2.09 -9.78
CA LEU A 60 12.70 -3.48 -9.32
C LEU A 60 12.65 -4.46 -10.49
N CYS A 61 11.89 -4.14 -11.54
CA CYS A 61 11.84 -4.94 -12.77
C CYS A 61 13.21 -5.05 -13.44
N ASN A 62 13.91 -3.92 -13.56
CA ASN A 62 15.25 -3.90 -14.15
C ASN A 62 16.25 -4.75 -13.33
N ARG A 63 16.20 -4.67 -11.99
CA ARG A 63 17.03 -5.49 -11.09
C ARG A 63 16.72 -6.97 -11.20
N ALA A 64 15.45 -7.33 -11.37
CA ALA A 64 15.01 -8.72 -11.53
C ALA A 64 15.21 -9.26 -12.96
N GLY A 65 15.60 -8.41 -13.91
CA GLY A 65 15.78 -8.80 -15.33
C GLY A 65 14.46 -8.98 -16.07
N PHE A 66 13.37 -8.32 -15.63
CA PHE A 66 12.06 -8.39 -16.26
C PHE A 66 11.81 -7.21 -17.20
N GLU A 67 11.14 -7.47 -18.31
CA GLU A 67 10.49 -6.44 -19.14
C GLU A 67 9.10 -6.15 -18.55
N CYS A 68 8.88 -4.94 -18.03
CA CYS A 68 7.64 -4.60 -17.33
C CYS A 68 6.79 -3.62 -18.12
N LYS A 69 5.46 -3.77 -18.00
CA LYS A 69 4.47 -2.84 -18.54
C LYS A 69 3.38 -2.55 -17.51
N ILE A 70 2.92 -1.31 -17.48
CA ILE A 70 1.82 -0.89 -16.62
C ILE A 70 0.48 -1.19 -17.30
N VAL A 71 -0.47 -1.69 -16.52
CA VAL A 71 -1.87 -1.94 -16.92
C VAL A 71 -2.75 -1.17 -15.94
N VAL A 72 -3.51 -0.21 -16.44
CA VAL A 72 -4.42 0.58 -15.61
C VAL A 72 -5.71 -0.19 -15.38
N GLN A 73 -6.19 -0.18 -14.12
CA GLN A 73 -7.40 -0.86 -13.67
C GLN A 73 -7.98 -0.09 -12.49
N ASP A 74 -9.31 0.07 -12.41
CA ASP A 74 -9.96 0.69 -11.25
C ASP A 74 -9.53 0.03 -9.94
N TRP A 75 -9.35 0.82 -8.88
CA TRP A 75 -8.90 0.37 -7.57
C TRP A 75 -9.65 -0.85 -7.06
N ASP A 76 -10.99 -0.81 -7.05
CA ASP A 76 -11.83 -1.93 -6.59
C ASP A 76 -11.64 -3.21 -7.42
N GLY A 77 -11.15 -3.07 -8.65
CA GLY A 77 -10.90 -4.16 -9.58
C GLY A 77 -9.51 -4.76 -9.52
N LEU A 78 -8.54 -4.17 -8.80
CA LEU A 78 -7.14 -4.61 -8.81
C LEU A 78 -6.96 -6.05 -8.33
N ILE A 79 -7.45 -6.41 -7.14
CA ILE A 79 -7.31 -7.77 -6.60
C ILE A 79 -8.07 -8.81 -7.46
N PRO A 80 -9.33 -8.60 -7.84
CA PRO A 80 -10.02 -9.49 -8.78
C PRO A 80 -9.28 -9.68 -10.11
N ALA A 81 -8.76 -8.60 -10.70
CA ALA A 81 -8.03 -8.65 -11.97
C ALA A 81 -6.67 -9.38 -11.86
N LEU A 82 -5.93 -9.18 -10.75
CA LEU A 82 -4.73 -9.96 -10.44
C LEU A 82 -5.02 -11.46 -10.37
N LYS A 83 -6.08 -11.84 -9.63
CA LYS A 83 -6.51 -13.24 -9.50
C LYS A 83 -6.95 -13.83 -10.83
N ALA A 84 -7.54 -13.03 -11.70
CA ALA A 84 -7.94 -13.42 -13.07
C ALA A 84 -6.77 -13.45 -14.07
N GLY A 85 -5.56 -13.04 -13.66
CA GLY A 85 -4.38 -13.04 -14.53
C GLY A 85 -4.33 -11.92 -15.57
N LYS A 86 -5.06 -10.81 -15.38
CA LYS A 86 -5.00 -9.65 -16.28
C LYS A 86 -3.64 -8.94 -16.19
N PHE A 87 -2.99 -9.02 -15.06
CA PHE A 87 -1.61 -8.61 -14.79
C PHE A 87 -1.00 -9.54 -13.75
N ASP A 88 0.29 -9.38 -13.48
CA ASP A 88 1.06 -10.33 -12.68
C ASP A 88 1.30 -9.82 -11.26
N VAL A 89 1.41 -8.52 -11.07
CA VAL A 89 1.61 -7.87 -9.77
C VAL A 89 0.78 -6.59 -9.67
N ILE A 90 0.49 -6.15 -8.44
CA ILE A 90 -0.10 -4.85 -8.13
C ILE A 90 0.97 -3.99 -7.47
N VAL A 91 1.26 -2.80 -8.03
CA VAL A 91 2.06 -1.76 -7.38
C VAL A 91 1.25 -0.48 -7.40
N ALA A 92 0.53 -0.20 -6.33
CA ALA A 92 -0.50 0.83 -6.30
C ALA A 92 -0.71 1.41 -4.88
N GLY A 93 0.36 1.70 -4.14
CA GLY A 93 0.22 2.20 -2.77
C GLY A 93 -0.59 1.26 -1.87
N MET A 94 -0.65 -0.04 -2.19
CA MET A 94 -1.56 -0.98 -1.54
C MET A 94 -1.07 -1.38 -0.16
N ALA A 95 -1.80 -0.99 0.89
CA ALA A 95 -1.50 -1.40 2.26
C ALA A 95 -1.62 -2.92 2.43
N ILE A 96 -0.64 -3.49 3.12
CA ILE A 96 -0.63 -4.91 3.52
C ILE A 96 -1.62 -5.08 4.67
N THR A 97 -2.72 -5.80 4.45
CA THR A 97 -3.74 -6.10 5.49
C THR A 97 -4.03 -7.58 5.58
N GLU A 98 -4.47 -8.05 6.75
CA GLU A 98 -4.82 -9.45 6.96
C GLU A 98 -6.01 -9.90 6.07
N GLU A 99 -6.95 -9.01 5.76
CA GLU A 99 -8.03 -9.28 4.81
C GLU A 99 -7.48 -9.56 3.42
N ARG A 100 -6.59 -8.69 2.93
CA ARG A 100 -5.99 -8.83 1.59
C ARG A 100 -5.08 -10.05 1.51
N LYS A 101 -4.35 -10.37 2.60
CA LYS A 101 -3.53 -11.60 2.69
C LYS A 101 -4.35 -12.89 2.59
N LYS A 102 -5.64 -12.87 2.89
CA LYS A 102 -6.52 -14.04 2.64
C LYS A 102 -6.68 -14.31 1.14
N GLU A 103 -6.66 -13.27 0.32
CA GLU A 103 -6.94 -13.32 -1.12
C GLU A 103 -5.67 -13.42 -1.98
N ILE A 104 -4.65 -12.65 -1.65
CA ILE A 104 -3.39 -12.50 -2.40
C ILE A 104 -2.19 -12.61 -1.46
N ASP A 105 -1.00 -12.71 -2.02
CA ASP A 105 0.27 -12.61 -1.30
C ASP A 105 0.87 -11.20 -1.46
N PHE A 106 1.88 -10.87 -0.66
CA PHE A 106 2.57 -9.59 -0.68
C PHE A 106 4.08 -9.76 -0.64
N SER A 107 4.78 -8.82 -1.25
CA SER A 107 6.21 -8.62 -0.99
C SER A 107 6.44 -8.16 0.46
N LYS A 108 7.70 -8.03 0.85
CA LYS A 108 8.09 -7.15 1.96
C LYS A 108 7.53 -5.74 1.71
N PRO A 109 7.27 -4.95 2.76
CA PRO A 109 6.85 -3.57 2.57
C PRO A 109 7.94 -2.77 1.85
N TYR A 110 7.53 -1.87 0.96
CA TYR A 110 8.43 -0.95 0.26
C TYR A 110 8.29 0.50 0.71
N ALA A 111 7.22 0.81 1.44
CA ALA A 111 7.02 2.10 2.10
C ALA A 111 6.11 1.93 3.32
N ASN A 112 6.25 2.84 4.29
CA ASN A 112 5.41 2.87 5.49
C ASN A 112 5.06 4.33 5.87
N PRO A 113 4.26 5.03 5.05
CA PRO A 113 3.87 6.41 5.34
C PRO A 113 2.88 6.48 6.51
N PRO A 114 2.89 7.58 7.29
CA PRO A 114 1.85 7.82 8.28
C PRO A 114 0.47 7.94 7.65
N LEU A 115 -0.55 7.49 8.38
CA LEU A 115 -1.95 7.83 8.13
C LEU A 115 -2.20 9.22 8.74
N ALA A 116 -2.77 10.14 7.97
CA ALA A 116 -2.96 11.52 8.38
C ALA A 116 -4.35 12.05 8.00
N PHE A 117 -4.66 13.25 8.46
CA PHE A 117 -5.96 13.89 8.27
C PHE A 117 -5.77 15.31 7.75
N MET A 118 -6.71 15.78 6.94
CA MET A 118 -6.77 17.18 6.50
C MET A 118 -8.17 17.76 6.69
N ALA A 119 -8.23 19.05 7.01
CA ALA A 119 -9.45 19.80 7.22
C ALA A 119 -9.28 21.23 6.69
N ALA A 120 -10.38 21.97 6.60
CA ALA A 120 -10.30 23.39 6.31
C ALA A 120 -9.65 24.13 7.48
N LYS A 121 -8.77 25.11 7.18
CA LYS A 121 -8.18 26.02 8.14
C LYS A 121 -9.30 26.73 8.93
N ASP A 122 -9.02 27.01 10.18
CA ASP A 122 -9.97 27.70 11.09
C ASP A 122 -11.31 26.97 11.27
N SER A 123 -11.43 25.72 10.76
CA SER A 123 -12.62 24.92 11.00
C SER A 123 -12.68 24.45 12.47
N PRO A 124 -13.87 24.11 12.98
CA PRO A 124 -13.97 23.55 14.33
C PRO A 124 -13.15 22.28 14.53
N VAL A 125 -12.93 21.49 13.46
CA VAL A 125 -12.07 20.28 13.50
C VAL A 125 -10.61 20.67 13.63
N ALA A 126 -10.13 21.60 12.79
CA ALA A 126 -8.76 22.09 12.84
C ALA A 126 -8.42 22.72 14.19
N ASN A 127 -9.32 23.58 14.71
CA ASN A 127 -9.15 24.22 16.01
C ASN A 127 -9.14 23.22 17.18
N ALA A 128 -9.92 22.12 17.09
CA ALA A 128 -9.97 21.09 18.13
C ALA A 128 -8.74 20.18 18.14
N LEU A 129 -8.20 19.85 16.96
CA LEU A 129 -7.12 18.88 16.81
C LEU A 129 -5.72 19.53 16.80
N GLY A 130 -5.63 20.75 16.26
CA GLY A 130 -4.34 21.42 16.05
C GLY A 130 -3.41 20.70 15.06
N PRO A 131 -2.13 21.10 15.00
CA PRO A 131 -1.15 20.49 14.12
C PRO A 131 -0.82 19.05 14.56
N GLY A 132 -0.47 18.21 13.57
CA GLY A 132 -0.20 16.80 13.75
C GLY A 132 0.96 16.46 14.68
N LYS A 133 0.83 15.31 15.31
CA LYS A 133 1.93 14.64 16.02
C LYS A 133 1.95 13.19 15.59
N VAL A 134 3.15 12.67 15.36
CA VAL A 134 3.32 11.23 15.06
C VAL A 134 2.96 10.41 16.29
N VAL A 135 2.09 9.43 16.11
CA VAL A 135 1.61 8.51 17.15
C VAL A 135 1.80 7.08 16.66
N ASN A 136 2.57 6.29 17.38
CA ASN A 136 2.61 4.85 17.13
C ASN A 136 1.29 4.23 17.62
N ILE A 137 0.50 3.69 16.70
CA ILE A 137 -0.81 3.10 17.03
C ILE A 137 -0.68 1.81 17.88
N GLU A 138 0.49 1.20 17.88
CA GLU A 138 0.81 0.01 18.68
C GLU A 138 1.20 0.36 20.13
N ASP A 139 1.33 1.65 20.46
CA ASP A 139 1.35 2.15 21.85
C ASP A 139 -0.10 2.39 22.31
N PRO A 140 -0.69 1.50 23.13
CA PRO A 140 -2.11 1.59 23.47
C PRO A 140 -2.49 2.91 24.15
N ALA A 141 -1.62 3.45 24.99
CA ALA A 141 -1.93 4.67 25.76
C ALA A 141 -1.92 5.90 24.84
N ALA A 142 -0.92 6.04 23.98
CA ALA A 142 -0.82 7.12 23.03
C ALA A 142 -1.91 7.04 21.95
N ALA A 143 -2.17 5.83 21.43
CA ALA A 143 -3.22 5.57 20.43
C ALA A 143 -4.61 5.90 20.98
N ASP A 144 -4.96 5.40 22.17
CA ASP A 144 -6.25 5.68 22.82
C ASP A 144 -6.50 7.18 23.03
N ALA A 145 -5.48 7.90 23.50
CA ALA A 145 -5.60 9.35 23.70
C ALA A 145 -5.83 10.08 22.35
N ALA A 146 -5.10 9.72 21.31
CA ALA A 146 -5.22 10.32 19.99
C ALA A 146 -6.57 9.99 19.34
N ILE A 147 -7.03 8.73 19.42
CA ILE A 147 -8.32 8.29 18.90
C ILE A 147 -9.48 9.01 19.62
N LYS A 148 -9.43 9.13 20.95
CA LYS A 148 -10.44 9.87 21.73
C LYS A 148 -10.49 11.34 21.34
N ALA A 149 -9.34 11.98 21.07
CA ALA A 149 -9.31 13.36 20.58
C ALA A 149 -9.97 13.49 19.20
N LEU A 150 -9.69 12.56 18.27
CA LEU A 150 -10.35 12.49 16.96
C LEU A 150 -11.87 12.28 17.10
N GLN A 151 -12.30 11.36 17.94
CA GLN A 151 -13.72 11.08 18.20
C GLN A 151 -14.45 12.32 18.74
N ALA A 152 -13.83 13.04 19.68
CA ALA A 152 -14.40 14.25 20.25
C ALA A 152 -14.53 15.37 19.17
N ALA A 153 -13.49 15.57 18.37
CA ALA A 153 -13.48 16.56 17.29
C ALA A 153 -14.48 16.22 16.17
N MET A 154 -14.68 14.93 15.89
CA MET A 154 -15.53 14.47 14.78
C MET A 154 -16.97 14.17 15.18
N LYS A 155 -17.36 14.36 16.44
CA LYS A 155 -18.72 14.06 16.89
C LYS A 155 -19.78 14.82 16.08
N GLY A 156 -20.66 14.08 15.40
CA GLY A 156 -21.74 14.60 14.56
C GLY A 156 -21.30 15.23 13.24
N ARG A 157 -20.04 14.99 12.82
CA ARG A 157 -19.44 15.52 11.60
C ARG A 157 -19.25 14.41 10.55
N THR A 158 -18.79 14.80 9.36
CA THR A 158 -18.57 13.89 8.24
C THR A 158 -17.08 13.80 7.89
N ILE A 159 -16.56 12.57 7.83
CA ILE A 159 -15.22 12.26 7.30
C ILE A 159 -15.32 11.61 5.92
N GLY A 160 -14.53 12.13 4.96
CA GLY A 160 -14.39 11.55 3.62
C GLY A 160 -13.24 10.58 3.53
N VAL A 161 -13.48 9.42 2.95
CA VAL A 161 -12.49 8.35 2.78
C VAL A 161 -12.58 7.71 1.39
N HIS A 162 -11.48 7.19 0.88
CA HIS A 162 -11.49 6.41 -0.35
C HIS A 162 -12.10 5.02 -0.08
N SER A 163 -12.99 4.56 -0.95
CA SER A 163 -13.65 3.25 -0.82
C SER A 163 -12.65 2.10 -0.90
N SER A 164 -12.95 0.97 -0.25
CA SER A 164 -12.13 -0.25 -0.24
C SER A 164 -10.68 -0.05 0.24
N SER A 165 -10.40 1.07 0.92
CA SER A 165 -9.07 1.44 1.37
C SER A 165 -8.78 1.01 2.81
N PHE A 166 -7.50 1.05 3.20
CA PHE A 166 -7.09 0.91 4.60
C PHE A 166 -7.63 2.07 5.47
N GLN A 167 -7.73 3.26 4.91
CA GLN A 167 -8.27 4.45 5.54
C GLN A 167 -9.76 4.27 5.89
N LEU A 168 -10.53 3.63 5.01
CA LEU A 168 -11.94 3.28 5.28
C LEU A 168 -12.04 2.31 6.46
N LYS A 169 -11.17 1.31 6.51
CA LYS A 169 -11.12 0.38 7.64
C LYS A 169 -10.87 1.13 8.95
N PHE A 170 -9.85 1.99 8.99
CA PHE A 170 -9.54 2.81 10.15
C PHE A 170 -10.73 3.69 10.58
N ALA A 171 -11.37 4.39 9.64
CA ALA A 171 -12.53 5.24 9.94
C ALA A 171 -13.71 4.44 10.49
N ASN A 172 -13.98 3.26 9.94
CA ASN A 172 -15.03 2.37 10.42
C ASN A 172 -14.73 1.77 11.80
N GLU A 173 -13.48 1.46 12.09
CA GLU A 173 -13.09 0.90 13.40
C GLU A 173 -13.15 1.95 14.51
N HIS A 174 -12.79 3.20 14.21
CA HIS A 174 -12.57 4.19 15.25
C HIS A 174 -13.56 5.36 15.25
N LEU A 175 -14.21 5.69 14.13
CA LEU A 175 -15.00 6.93 14.01
C LEU A 175 -16.48 6.72 13.66
N LYS A 176 -16.91 5.55 13.13
CA LYS A 176 -18.29 5.34 12.64
C LYS A 176 -19.37 5.55 13.69
N ASP A 177 -19.06 5.37 14.96
CA ASP A 177 -20.04 5.50 16.05
C ASP A 177 -20.25 6.97 16.47
N VAL A 178 -19.38 7.88 16.03
CA VAL A 178 -19.43 9.31 16.39
C VAL A 178 -19.52 10.23 15.19
N ALA A 179 -19.13 9.77 13.99
CA ALA A 179 -19.09 10.55 12.75
C ALA A 179 -19.77 9.80 11.61
N THR A 180 -20.22 10.55 10.59
CA THR A 180 -20.64 9.96 9.31
C THR A 180 -19.39 9.68 8.47
N VAL A 181 -19.18 8.41 8.10
CA VAL A 181 -18.13 8.02 7.16
C VAL A 181 -18.71 8.04 5.76
N LYS A 182 -18.20 8.95 4.91
CA LYS A 182 -18.62 9.09 3.51
C LYS A 182 -17.54 8.55 2.59
N GLU A 183 -17.92 7.55 1.79
CA GLU A 183 -17.02 6.88 0.86
C GLU A 183 -17.00 7.58 -0.50
N TYR A 184 -15.81 7.64 -1.10
CA TYR A 184 -15.57 8.17 -2.43
C TYR A 184 -14.80 7.17 -3.27
N LYS A 185 -15.11 7.09 -4.56
CA LYS A 185 -14.34 6.29 -5.54
C LYS A 185 -13.19 7.09 -6.16
N SER A 186 -13.21 8.41 -6.02
CA SER A 186 -12.22 9.34 -6.53
C SER A 186 -11.73 10.25 -5.41
N ASP A 187 -10.42 10.42 -5.31
CA ASP A 187 -9.82 11.37 -4.37
C ASP A 187 -10.14 12.82 -4.74
N ASP A 188 -10.25 13.14 -6.03
CA ASP A 188 -10.63 14.47 -6.50
C ASP A 188 -12.04 14.85 -6.03
N ASP A 189 -13.01 13.92 -6.06
CA ASP A 189 -14.38 14.19 -5.54
C ASP A 189 -14.36 14.38 -4.02
N ARG A 190 -13.56 13.62 -3.29
CA ARG A 190 -13.37 13.77 -1.84
C ARG A 190 -12.76 15.15 -1.51
N GLU A 191 -11.72 15.55 -2.25
CA GLU A 191 -11.08 16.85 -2.08
C GLU A 191 -12.03 18.01 -2.41
N LEU A 192 -12.81 17.89 -3.49
CA LEU A 192 -13.81 18.88 -3.86
C LEU A 192 -14.87 19.05 -2.76
N ASP A 193 -15.33 17.95 -2.18
CA ASP A 193 -16.30 17.98 -1.09
C ASP A 193 -15.70 18.59 0.18
N LEU A 194 -14.42 18.33 0.48
CA LEU A 194 -13.74 18.97 1.60
C LEU A 194 -13.59 20.50 1.38
N LYS A 195 -13.11 20.90 0.20
CA LYS A 195 -12.93 22.31 -0.16
C LYS A 195 -14.23 23.12 -0.12
N SER A 196 -15.35 22.46 -0.44
CA SER A 196 -16.68 23.07 -0.44
C SER A 196 -17.43 22.96 0.90
N GLY A 197 -16.81 22.34 1.92
CA GLY A 197 -17.43 22.15 3.24
C GLY A 197 -18.57 21.14 3.29
N ARG A 198 -18.69 20.25 2.29
CA ARG A 198 -19.65 19.13 2.31
C ARG A 198 -19.21 17.97 3.19
N ILE A 199 -17.93 17.89 3.50
CA ILE A 199 -17.34 17.07 4.55
C ILE A 199 -16.44 17.91 5.43
N ASP A 200 -16.25 17.52 6.67
CA ASP A 200 -15.49 18.28 7.68
C ASP A 200 -14.01 17.90 7.71
N MET A 201 -13.69 16.68 7.36
CA MET A 201 -12.32 16.13 7.38
C MET A 201 -12.15 15.07 6.29
N ALA A 202 -10.94 14.92 5.78
CA ALA A 202 -10.55 13.79 4.94
C ALA A 202 -9.36 13.06 5.56
N ILE A 203 -9.26 11.76 5.28
CA ILE A 203 -8.19 10.87 5.77
C ILE A 203 -7.45 10.28 4.58
N ASP A 204 -6.12 10.24 4.65
CA ASP A 204 -5.26 9.61 3.65
C ASP A 204 -3.85 9.33 4.22
N GLY A 205 -2.95 8.78 3.39
CA GLY A 205 -1.51 8.77 3.68
C GLY A 205 -0.93 10.18 3.70
N ALA A 206 -0.04 10.47 4.63
CA ALA A 206 0.56 11.81 4.75
C ALA A 206 1.18 12.35 3.44
N PRO A 207 1.85 11.54 2.58
CA PRO A 207 2.35 12.02 1.29
C PRO A 207 1.25 12.49 0.33
N ALA A 208 0.09 11.80 0.30
CA ALA A 208 -1.03 12.19 -0.53
C ALA A 208 -1.65 13.50 -0.04
N ILE A 209 -1.85 13.64 1.27
CA ILE A 209 -2.31 14.90 1.86
C ILE A 209 -1.34 16.05 1.56
N ALA A 210 -0.04 15.85 1.72
CA ALA A 210 0.95 16.86 1.40
C ALA A 210 0.85 17.32 -0.06
N ALA A 211 0.67 16.38 -0.98
CA ALA A 211 0.50 16.70 -2.41
C ALA A 211 -0.80 17.50 -2.68
N VAL A 212 -1.87 17.23 -1.94
CA VAL A 212 -3.10 18.04 -2.00
C VAL A 212 -2.85 19.46 -1.50
N LEU A 213 -2.18 19.60 -0.35
CA LEU A 213 -1.90 20.91 0.27
C LEU A 213 -0.94 21.77 -0.57
N ASP A 214 -0.11 21.18 -1.42
CA ASP A 214 0.76 21.90 -2.37
C ASP A 214 -0.03 22.48 -3.57
N LYS A 215 -1.27 22.04 -3.82
CA LYS A 215 -2.10 22.58 -4.92
C LYS A 215 -2.48 24.06 -4.64
N PRO A 216 -2.44 24.93 -5.66
CA PRO A 216 -2.78 26.37 -5.48
C PRO A 216 -4.17 26.63 -4.93
N ASP A 217 -5.13 25.76 -5.24
CA ASP A 217 -6.54 25.85 -4.82
C ASP A 217 -6.82 25.19 -3.45
N SER A 218 -5.79 24.66 -2.79
CA SER A 218 -5.88 24.02 -1.46
C SER A 218 -5.35 24.89 -0.32
N LYS A 219 -5.11 26.19 -0.56
CA LYS A 219 -4.54 27.12 0.43
C LYS A 219 -5.37 27.27 1.71
N ASN A 220 -6.66 26.94 1.63
CA ASN A 220 -7.59 26.95 2.76
C ASN A 220 -7.61 25.62 3.53
N LEU A 221 -6.83 24.64 3.14
CA LEU A 221 -6.70 23.35 3.82
C LEU A 221 -5.41 23.27 4.64
N GLU A 222 -5.40 22.40 5.64
CA GLU A 222 -4.21 22.07 6.43
C GLU A 222 -4.27 20.62 6.93
N MET A 223 -3.11 20.06 7.24
CA MET A 223 -3.00 18.78 7.96
C MET A 223 -3.33 19.00 9.44
N VAL A 224 -4.14 18.12 10.00
CA VAL A 224 -4.66 18.26 11.37
C VAL A 224 -4.57 16.96 12.15
N GLY A 225 -4.46 17.05 13.46
CA GLY A 225 -4.56 15.92 14.37
C GLY A 225 -3.39 14.94 14.30
N PRO A 226 -3.56 13.71 14.81
CA PRO A 226 -2.48 12.75 14.89
C PRO A 226 -2.08 12.20 13.50
N GLU A 227 -0.81 11.86 13.36
CA GLU A 227 -0.28 11.07 12.24
C GLU A 227 0.02 9.66 12.76
N PHE A 228 -0.79 8.68 12.40
CA PHE A 228 -0.60 7.32 12.89
C PHE A 228 0.43 6.56 12.08
N VAL A 229 1.37 5.92 12.78
CA VAL A 229 2.36 4.99 12.21
C VAL A 229 2.19 3.60 12.80
N TRP A 230 2.58 2.58 12.04
CA TRP A 230 2.60 1.18 12.43
C TRP A 230 4.04 0.68 12.39
N SER A 231 4.47 -0.07 13.42
CA SER A 231 5.77 -0.75 13.40
C SER A 231 5.76 -1.99 12.50
N HIS A 232 4.56 -2.55 12.26
CA HIS A 232 4.34 -3.72 11.41
C HIS A 232 3.29 -3.39 10.35
N GLY A 233 3.59 -3.69 9.09
CA GLY A 233 2.68 -3.41 7.96
C GLY A 233 3.36 -2.57 6.89
N GLY A 234 2.68 -1.54 6.42
CA GLY A 234 3.14 -0.68 5.32
C GLY A 234 2.50 -1.05 3.99
N VAL A 235 3.11 -0.60 2.93
CA VAL A 235 2.66 -0.76 1.54
C VAL A 235 3.52 -1.80 0.85
N GLY A 236 2.91 -2.75 0.16
CA GLY A 236 3.62 -3.86 -0.50
C GLY A 236 3.13 -4.13 -1.91
N ILE A 237 3.93 -4.86 -2.67
CA ILE A 237 3.56 -5.37 -3.99
C ILE A 237 2.59 -6.52 -3.78
N GLY A 238 1.38 -6.45 -4.37
CA GLY A 238 0.42 -7.56 -4.34
C GLY A 238 0.72 -8.59 -5.43
N LEU A 239 0.69 -9.89 -5.08
CA LEU A 239 0.97 -11.00 -5.99
C LEU A 239 -0.03 -12.13 -5.80
N ARG A 240 -0.17 -13.00 -6.80
CA ARG A 240 -0.95 -14.25 -6.60
C ARG A 240 -0.18 -15.18 -5.67
N LYS A 241 -0.89 -15.88 -4.79
CA LYS A 241 -0.30 -16.90 -3.89
C LYS A 241 0.39 -18.06 -4.63
N SER A 242 0.00 -18.29 -5.89
CA SER A 242 0.61 -19.29 -6.75
C SER A 242 2.00 -18.90 -7.29
N ASP A 243 2.33 -17.59 -7.27
CA ASP A 243 3.50 -17.03 -7.94
C ASP A 243 4.61 -16.70 -6.91
N ALA A 244 4.93 -17.69 -6.05
CA ALA A 244 5.92 -17.54 -4.97
C ALA A 244 7.34 -17.23 -5.49
N ASP A 245 7.69 -17.72 -6.67
CA ASP A 245 8.93 -17.42 -7.38
C ASP A 245 9.02 -15.95 -7.79
N LEU A 246 7.92 -15.36 -8.27
CA LEU A 246 7.84 -13.94 -8.59
C LEU A 246 7.92 -13.08 -7.31
N THR A 247 7.25 -13.50 -6.23
CA THR A 247 7.35 -12.84 -4.91
C THR A 247 8.79 -12.83 -4.42
N ALA A 248 9.51 -13.95 -4.55
CA ALA A 248 10.92 -14.04 -4.16
C ALA A 248 11.81 -13.10 -5.00
N ALA A 249 11.59 -13.03 -6.32
CA ALA A 249 12.35 -12.16 -7.21
C ALA A 249 12.15 -10.67 -6.87
N PHE A 250 10.91 -10.24 -6.65
CA PHE A 250 10.64 -8.86 -6.23
C PHE A 250 11.20 -8.55 -4.84
N ASN A 251 11.13 -9.48 -3.89
CA ASN A 251 11.74 -9.30 -2.57
C ASN A 251 13.26 -9.13 -2.65
N GLN A 252 13.94 -9.93 -3.48
CA GLN A 252 15.38 -9.79 -3.70
C GLN A 252 15.73 -8.43 -4.32
N ALA A 253 14.98 -8.00 -5.34
CA ALA A 253 15.18 -6.70 -5.98
C ALA A 253 14.93 -5.56 -4.99
N LEU A 254 13.90 -5.68 -4.15
CA LEU A 254 13.56 -4.69 -3.12
C LEU A 254 14.64 -4.61 -2.04
N ASP A 255 15.14 -5.74 -1.53
CA ASP A 255 16.25 -5.77 -0.57
C ASP A 255 17.48 -5.02 -1.13
N ALA A 256 17.81 -5.23 -2.41
CA ALA A 256 18.90 -4.52 -3.07
C ALA A 256 18.63 -3.01 -3.22
N ALA A 257 17.38 -2.62 -3.56
CA ALA A 257 17.00 -1.22 -3.70
C ALA A 257 16.94 -0.47 -2.36
N VAL A 258 16.61 -1.16 -1.27
CA VAL A 258 16.71 -0.62 0.09
C VAL A 258 18.18 -0.44 0.49
N ALA A 259 19.00 -1.47 0.26
CA ALA A 259 20.40 -1.48 0.66
C ALA A 259 21.24 -0.39 -0.03
N ASP A 260 20.97 -0.09 -1.31
CA ASP A 260 21.68 0.94 -2.05
C ASP A 260 21.06 2.34 -1.96
N GLY A 261 19.94 2.49 -1.22
CA GLY A 261 19.26 3.76 -0.98
C GLY A 261 18.34 4.22 -2.11
N SER A 262 18.08 3.39 -3.13
CA SER A 262 17.18 3.73 -4.24
C SER A 262 15.75 4.00 -3.77
N VAL A 263 15.21 3.17 -2.85
CA VAL A 263 13.87 3.38 -2.26
C VAL A 263 13.79 4.75 -1.58
N LYS A 264 14.78 5.09 -0.75
CA LYS A 264 14.90 6.42 -0.12
C LYS A 264 14.95 7.53 -1.15
N LYS A 265 15.77 7.39 -2.20
CA LYS A 265 15.89 8.37 -3.28
C LYS A 265 14.54 8.64 -3.95
N TYR A 266 13.76 7.59 -4.25
CA TYR A 266 12.45 7.74 -4.86
C TYR A 266 11.44 8.34 -3.89
N SER A 267 11.45 7.94 -2.61
CA SER A 267 10.53 8.51 -1.62
C SER A 267 10.81 10.00 -1.37
N VAL A 268 12.08 10.39 -1.24
CA VAL A 268 12.44 11.81 -1.11
C VAL A 268 12.09 12.62 -2.37
N LYS A 269 12.24 12.02 -3.56
CA LYS A 269 11.85 12.68 -4.82
C LYS A 269 10.35 13.01 -4.83
N TRP A 270 9.51 12.06 -4.47
CA TRP A 270 8.06 12.13 -4.65
C TRP A 270 7.32 12.59 -3.39
N PHE A 271 7.69 12.08 -2.22
CA PHE A 271 7.03 12.38 -0.95
C PHE A 271 7.67 13.51 -0.17
N LYS A 272 8.87 13.97 -0.59
CA LYS A 272 9.71 14.96 0.12
C LYS A 272 10.20 14.49 1.49
N VAL A 273 9.94 13.25 1.85
CA VAL A 273 10.36 12.60 3.09
C VAL A 273 10.90 11.20 2.80
N ASP A 274 11.67 10.65 3.74
CA ASP A 274 12.10 9.26 3.70
C ASP A 274 10.97 8.39 4.28
N ALA A 275 10.31 7.62 3.41
CA ALA A 275 9.26 6.67 3.77
C ALA A 275 9.74 5.21 3.67
N THR A 276 11.06 4.98 3.66
CA THR A 276 11.64 3.62 3.68
C THR A 276 11.14 2.87 4.92
N PRO A 277 10.73 1.59 4.80
CA PRO A 277 10.21 0.78 5.92
C PRO A 277 11.22 0.57 7.04
#